data_e62245ddc5894ee48af2dea5c465dd85
#
_entry.id   e62245ddc5894ee48af2dea5c465dd85
#
_cell.length_a   1.000
_cell.length_b   1.000
_cell.length_c   1.000
_cell.angle_alpha   90.00
_cell.angle_beta   90.00
_cell.angle_gamma   90.00
#
_symmetry.space_group_name_H-M   'P 1'
#
loop_
_entity.id
_entity.type
_entity.pdbx_description
1 polymer ?
#
loop_
_entity_poly.entity_id
_entity_poly.type
_entity_poly.pdbx_seq_one_letter_code
_entity_poly.pdbx_strand_id
1 'polypeptide(L)'
;MIFKARPDGQIELNGRTVRCALGKAGVIAAADKREGDNKSPVGVWTIREVLYRPDVYPDGPTTALPVRPMAPDDGWCDAPGDPAYNRPVKLPYPASAERMWREDHVYDLVGILAHNDDPPIPGMGSAIFLHLAREDYSGTEGCVALAREDLEALLAQAGPEDAIEISF
;
A
#
# COMPACT_ATOMS: atom_id res chain seq x y z
N MET A 1 -8.33 -4.29 -14.81
CA MET A 1 -7.22 -5.29 -14.76
C MET A 1 -7.03 -5.73 -13.31
N ILE A 2 -6.60 -6.98 -13.07
CA ILE A 2 -6.30 -7.49 -11.73
C ILE A 2 -4.87 -8.00 -11.70
N PHE A 3 -4.05 -7.47 -10.80
CA PHE A 3 -2.69 -7.90 -10.54
C PHE A 3 -2.69 -8.87 -9.36
N LYS A 4 -2.24 -10.10 -9.55
CA LYS A 4 -2.40 -11.18 -8.56
C LYS A 4 -1.12 -11.40 -7.77
N ALA A 5 -1.16 -11.05 -6.48
CA ALA A 5 -0.08 -11.31 -5.53
C ALA A 5 -0.34 -12.62 -4.78
N ARG A 6 0.67 -13.49 -4.71
CA ARG A 6 0.59 -14.82 -4.10
C ARG A 6 1.51 -14.93 -2.88
N PRO A 7 1.17 -15.82 -1.93
CA PRO A 7 1.96 -16.01 -0.71
C PRO A 7 3.40 -16.47 -0.94
N ASP A 8 3.70 -17.00 -2.13
CA ASP A 8 5.06 -17.38 -2.53
C ASP A 8 5.97 -16.18 -2.86
N GLY A 9 5.47 -14.95 -2.70
CA GLY A 9 6.23 -13.73 -2.96
C GLY A 9 6.32 -13.35 -4.43
N GLN A 10 5.31 -13.69 -5.21
CA GLN A 10 5.21 -13.35 -6.62
C GLN A 10 3.93 -12.56 -6.93
N ILE A 11 4.02 -11.65 -7.89
CA ILE A 11 2.87 -10.91 -8.42
C ILE A 11 2.85 -10.96 -9.94
N GLU A 12 1.68 -11.10 -10.52
CA GLU A 12 1.46 -11.11 -11.97
C GLU A 12 1.19 -9.70 -12.49
N LEU A 13 2.02 -9.25 -13.42
CA LEU A 13 1.92 -7.97 -14.12
C LEU A 13 1.71 -8.22 -15.61
N ASN A 14 0.47 -8.23 -16.07
CA ASN A 14 0.13 -8.31 -17.51
C ASN A 14 0.93 -9.39 -18.26
N GLY A 15 0.86 -10.65 -17.79
CA GLY A 15 1.54 -11.80 -18.40
C GLY A 15 3.00 -12.00 -17.98
N ARG A 16 3.54 -11.14 -17.13
CA ARG A 16 4.87 -11.26 -16.53
C ARG A 16 4.72 -11.50 -15.03
N THR A 17 5.49 -12.39 -14.47
CA THR A 17 5.56 -12.61 -13.02
C THR A 17 6.83 -11.98 -12.47
N VAL A 18 6.71 -11.20 -11.42
CA VAL A 18 7.83 -10.55 -10.73
C VAL A 18 7.76 -10.82 -9.23
N ARG A 19 8.86 -10.56 -8.54
CA ARG A 19 8.96 -10.73 -7.10
C ARG A 19 8.21 -9.63 -6.36
N CYS A 20 7.53 -9.96 -5.25
CA CYS A 20 6.95 -9.02 -4.32
C CYS A 20 7.20 -9.46 -2.87
N ALA A 21 7.06 -8.53 -1.93
CA ALA A 21 6.99 -8.84 -0.52
C ALA A 21 5.55 -8.62 -0.02
N LEU A 22 5.09 -9.53 0.84
CA LEU A 22 3.81 -9.44 1.55
C LEU A 22 4.06 -9.33 3.06
N GLY A 23 3.00 -9.37 3.85
CA GLY A 23 3.08 -9.33 5.29
C GLY A 23 4.08 -10.36 5.84
N LYS A 24 4.97 -9.93 6.76
CA LYS A 24 6.02 -10.80 7.33
C LYS A 24 5.47 -12.03 8.05
N ALA A 25 4.21 -12.01 8.48
CA ALA A 25 3.51 -13.14 9.08
C ALA A 25 2.58 -13.87 8.08
N GLY A 26 2.69 -13.59 6.77
CA GLY A 26 1.93 -14.22 5.70
C GLY A 26 0.66 -13.46 5.31
N VAL A 27 -0.36 -14.21 4.92
CA VAL A 27 -1.66 -13.70 4.51
C VAL A 27 -2.76 -14.17 5.47
N ILE A 28 -3.91 -13.49 5.45
CA ILE A 28 -5.04 -13.81 6.33
C ILE A 28 -6.35 -13.46 5.61
N ALA A 29 -7.42 -14.19 5.88
CA ALA A 29 -8.75 -13.82 5.42
C ALA A 29 -9.10 -12.39 5.89
N ALA A 30 -9.71 -11.57 5.02
CA ALA A 30 -10.02 -10.17 5.33
C ALA A 30 -10.88 -10.02 6.61
N ALA A 31 -11.81 -10.95 6.85
CA ALA A 31 -12.65 -10.95 8.05
C ALA A 31 -11.86 -11.16 9.36
N ASP A 32 -10.70 -11.81 9.27
CA ASP A 32 -9.85 -12.12 10.42
C ASP A 32 -8.67 -11.14 10.55
N LYS A 33 -8.51 -10.22 9.59
CA LYS A 33 -7.48 -9.19 9.61
C LYS A 33 -7.60 -8.31 10.86
N ARG A 34 -6.46 -8.05 11.52
CA ARG A 34 -6.39 -7.15 12.68
C ARG A 34 -5.20 -6.21 12.55
N GLU A 35 -5.37 -5.01 13.13
CA GLU A 35 -4.28 -4.04 13.25
C GLU A 35 -3.08 -4.68 13.97
N GLY A 36 -1.87 -4.56 13.39
CA GLY A 36 -0.63 -5.06 14.00
C GLY A 36 -0.37 -6.57 13.85
N ASP A 37 -1.18 -7.31 13.09
CA ASP A 37 -0.97 -8.77 12.88
C ASP A 37 0.14 -9.10 11.89
N ASN A 38 0.69 -8.11 11.17
CA ASN A 38 1.74 -8.27 10.17
C ASN A 38 1.36 -9.21 9.01
N LYS A 39 0.08 -9.30 8.70
CA LYS A 39 -0.44 -10.16 7.62
C LYS A 39 -1.11 -9.32 6.55
N SER A 40 -0.96 -9.74 5.30
CA SER A 40 -1.67 -9.12 4.17
C SER A 40 -3.09 -9.68 4.08
N PRO A 41 -4.12 -8.81 3.95
CA PRO A 41 -5.50 -9.26 3.85
C PRO A 41 -5.79 -9.87 2.48
N VAL A 42 -6.29 -11.09 2.46
CA VAL A 42 -6.73 -11.78 1.24
C VAL A 42 -7.99 -11.11 0.71
N GLY A 43 -8.03 -10.81 -0.58
CA GLY A 43 -9.14 -10.14 -1.25
C GLY A 43 -8.71 -9.43 -2.50
N VAL A 44 -9.64 -8.71 -3.11
CA VAL A 44 -9.41 -7.87 -4.30
C VAL A 44 -9.59 -6.41 -3.88
N TRP A 45 -8.51 -5.64 -3.95
CA TRP A 45 -8.44 -4.28 -3.44
C TRP A 45 -8.17 -3.31 -4.58
N THR A 46 -9.14 -2.46 -4.91
CA THR A 46 -8.99 -1.40 -5.92
C THR A 46 -7.88 -0.44 -5.52
N ILE A 47 -7.11 0.04 -6.50
CA ILE A 47 -6.10 1.07 -6.28
C ILE A 47 -6.80 2.43 -6.32
N ARG A 48 -6.90 3.11 -5.19
CA ARG A 48 -7.66 4.37 -5.05
C ARG A 48 -6.95 5.58 -5.62
N GLU A 49 -5.69 5.76 -5.24
CA GLU A 49 -4.83 6.87 -5.65
C GLU A 49 -3.36 6.50 -5.48
N VAL A 50 -2.50 7.29 -6.08
CA VAL A 50 -1.05 7.15 -5.97
C VAL A 50 -0.48 8.37 -5.26
N LEU A 51 0.24 8.15 -4.16
CA LEU A 51 1.03 9.17 -3.47
C LEU A 51 2.48 9.07 -3.92
N TYR A 52 3.17 10.19 -4.07
CA TYR A 52 4.56 10.19 -4.50
C TYR A 52 5.38 11.30 -3.86
N ARG A 53 6.68 11.06 -3.72
CA ARG A 53 7.67 12.05 -3.30
C ARG A 53 8.00 12.97 -4.46
N PRO A 54 7.65 14.27 -4.42
CA PRO A 54 7.92 15.18 -5.54
C PRO A 54 9.40 15.49 -5.73
N ASP A 55 10.24 15.27 -4.72
CA ASP A 55 11.70 15.39 -4.83
C ASP A 55 12.34 14.18 -5.56
N VAL A 56 11.63 13.03 -5.60
CA VAL A 56 12.06 11.83 -6.35
C VAL A 56 11.37 11.76 -7.72
N TYR A 57 10.13 12.19 -7.81
CA TYR A 57 9.32 12.24 -9.03
C TYR A 57 8.89 13.67 -9.32
N PRO A 58 9.77 14.55 -9.84
CA PRO A 58 9.45 15.98 -10.04
C PRO A 58 8.27 16.23 -10.97
N ASP A 59 8.06 15.34 -11.96
CA ASP A 59 6.97 15.41 -12.92
C ASP A 59 5.79 14.48 -12.56
N GLY A 60 5.84 13.88 -11.37
CA GLY A 60 4.90 12.85 -10.95
C GLY A 60 5.15 11.48 -11.60
N PRO A 61 4.51 10.41 -11.10
CA PRO A 61 4.60 9.08 -11.69
C PRO A 61 3.74 8.98 -12.97
N THR A 62 4.13 8.09 -13.88
CA THR A 62 3.32 7.75 -15.06
C THR A 62 2.21 6.79 -14.64
N THR A 63 0.96 7.25 -14.66
CA THR A 63 -0.22 6.43 -14.33
C THR A 63 -1.50 7.13 -14.79
N ALA A 64 -2.57 6.37 -15.04
CA ALA A 64 -3.92 6.90 -15.26
C ALA A 64 -4.73 7.04 -13.95
N LEU A 65 -4.18 6.58 -12.83
CA LEU A 65 -4.79 6.74 -11.51
C LEU A 65 -4.71 8.20 -11.02
N PRO A 66 -5.60 8.63 -10.12
CA PRO A 66 -5.42 9.89 -9.40
C PRO A 66 -4.07 9.92 -8.68
N VAL A 67 -3.37 11.05 -8.75
CA VAL A 67 -2.06 11.23 -8.12
C VAL A 67 -2.06 12.41 -7.16
N ARG A 68 -1.28 12.31 -6.08
CA ARG A 68 -1.11 13.37 -5.11
C ARG A 68 0.33 13.43 -4.60
N PRO A 69 1.01 14.59 -4.70
CA PRO A 69 2.34 14.73 -4.12
C PRO A 69 2.26 14.70 -2.59
N MET A 70 3.23 14.03 -1.96
CA MET A 70 3.39 14.04 -0.51
C MET A 70 4.03 15.35 -0.03
N ALA A 71 3.75 15.69 1.22
CA ALA A 71 4.45 16.73 1.98
C ALA A 71 5.18 16.09 3.17
N PRO A 72 6.23 16.76 3.71
CA PRO A 72 7.02 16.21 4.82
C PRO A 72 6.23 15.92 6.10
N ASP A 73 5.09 16.58 6.30
CA ASP A 73 4.21 16.41 7.46
C ASP A 73 3.04 15.44 7.21
N ASP A 74 3.03 14.72 6.09
CA ASP A 74 1.99 13.72 5.81
C ASP A 74 2.15 12.49 6.70
N GLY A 75 1.01 12.06 7.26
CA GLY A 75 0.88 10.86 8.05
C GLY A 75 -0.36 10.06 7.67
N TRP A 76 -0.48 8.87 8.23
CA TRP A 76 -1.65 8.00 8.07
C TRP A 76 -2.03 7.44 9.42
N CYS A 77 -3.25 7.73 9.89
CA CYS A 77 -3.68 7.33 11.21
C CYS A 77 -3.93 5.81 11.27
N ASP A 78 -3.27 5.16 12.21
CA ASP A 78 -3.38 3.73 12.49
C ASP A 78 -3.90 3.44 13.91
N ALA A 79 -4.46 4.44 14.58
CA ALA A 79 -5.05 4.32 15.91
C ALA A 79 -6.51 3.88 15.82
N PRO A 80 -6.87 2.64 16.24
CA PRO A 80 -8.22 2.11 16.06
C PRO A 80 -9.33 2.92 16.76
N GLY A 81 -9.00 3.62 17.84
CA GLY A 81 -9.95 4.44 18.60
C GLY A 81 -10.11 5.86 18.09
N ASP A 82 -9.38 6.25 17.07
CA ASP A 82 -9.41 7.63 16.54
C ASP A 82 -10.41 7.76 15.39
N PRO A 83 -11.15 8.88 15.29
CA PRO A 83 -12.09 9.12 14.19
C PRO A 83 -11.43 9.14 12.79
N ALA A 84 -10.13 9.42 12.70
CA ALA A 84 -9.37 9.41 11.46
C ALA A 84 -8.71 8.05 11.15
N TYR A 85 -9.07 7.00 11.88
CA TYR A 85 -8.51 5.67 11.65
C TYR A 85 -8.56 5.27 10.16
N ASN A 86 -7.43 4.80 9.65
CA ASN A 86 -7.21 4.46 8.25
C ASN A 86 -7.47 5.63 7.28
N ARG A 87 -7.05 6.83 7.70
CA ARG A 87 -7.16 8.07 6.90
C ARG A 87 -5.86 8.86 6.94
N PRO A 88 -5.59 9.69 5.91
CA PRO A 88 -4.48 10.63 5.95
C PRO A 88 -4.68 11.68 7.03
N VAL A 89 -3.59 12.03 7.69
CA VAL A 89 -3.54 13.09 8.74
C VAL A 89 -2.28 13.93 8.54
N LYS A 90 -2.20 15.04 9.25
CA LYS A 90 -0.99 15.87 9.31
C LYS A 90 -0.24 15.65 10.63
N LEU A 91 1.08 15.56 10.54
CA LEU A 91 1.95 15.40 11.70
C LEU A 91 2.44 16.77 12.22
N PRO A 92 2.63 16.94 13.54
CA PRO A 92 2.36 15.94 14.59
C PRO A 92 0.85 15.72 14.80
N TYR A 93 0.47 14.47 15.01
CA TYR A 93 -0.92 14.06 15.20
C TYR A 93 -1.11 13.49 16.62
N PRO A 94 -2.23 13.82 17.33
CA PRO A 94 -2.38 13.46 18.74
C PRO A 94 -2.65 11.98 19.02
N ALA A 95 -2.88 11.17 17.99
CA ALA A 95 -3.00 9.72 18.08
C ALA A 95 -1.90 9.03 17.25
N SER A 96 -1.82 7.70 17.33
CA SER A 96 -0.85 6.94 16.54
C SER A 96 -1.05 7.18 15.05
N ALA A 97 0.02 7.52 14.36
CA ALA A 97 0.03 7.73 12.92
C ALA A 97 1.38 7.33 12.31
N GLU A 98 1.32 6.73 11.14
CA GLU A 98 2.48 6.36 10.35
C GLU A 98 2.98 7.59 9.57
N ARG A 99 4.30 7.81 9.57
CA ARG A 99 4.92 8.85 8.75
C ARG A 99 4.98 8.40 7.30
N MET A 100 4.46 9.23 6.37
CA MET A 100 4.50 8.92 4.94
C MET A 100 5.80 9.37 4.28
N TRP A 101 6.37 10.51 4.68
CA TRP A 101 7.66 10.99 4.18
C TRP A 101 8.79 10.31 4.94
N ARG A 102 9.36 9.25 4.36
CA ARG A 102 10.32 8.38 5.05
C ARG A 102 11.74 8.55 4.51
N GLU A 103 12.72 8.43 5.40
CA GLU A 103 14.14 8.48 5.03
C GLU A 103 14.62 7.18 4.37
N ASP A 104 13.94 6.05 4.62
CA ASP A 104 14.27 4.76 4.01
C ASP A 104 13.73 4.59 2.58
N HIS A 105 13.01 5.58 2.07
CA HIS A 105 12.51 5.67 0.69
C HIS A 105 11.49 4.59 0.28
N VAL A 106 11.00 3.75 1.19
CA VAL A 106 10.01 2.70 0.82
C VAL A 106 8.66 3.29 0.40
N TYR A 107 8.35 4.52 0.81
CA TYR A 107 7.14 5.26 0.44
C TYR A 107 7.38 6.39 -0.56
N ASP A 108 8.48 6.36 -1.32
CA ASP A 108 8.68 7.33 -2.41
C ASP A 108 7.56 7.26 -3.45
N LEU A 109 6.94 6.08 -3.57
CA LEU A 109 5.81 5.79 -4.47
C LEU A 109 4.87 4.82 -3.75
N VAL A 110 3.61 5.21 -3.59
CA VAL A 110 2.62 4.45 -2.81
C VAL A 110 1.30 4.40 -3.56
N GLY A 111 0.76 3.20 -3.75
CA GLY A 111 -0.63 3.00 -4.17
C GLY A 111 -1.51 2.69 -2.96
N ILE A 112 -2.56 3.45 -2.76
CA ILE A 112 -3.53 3.24 -1.67
C ILE A 112 -4.51 2.15 -2.09
N LEU A 113 -4.59 1.05 -1.34
CA LEU A 113 -5.52 -0.04 -1.60
C LEU A 113 -6.82 0.10 -0.81
N ALA A 114 -7.93 -0.25 -1.45
CA ALA A 114 -9.29 -0.14 -0.90
C ALA A 114 -9.62 -1.22 0.15
N HIS A 115 -8.69 -1.45 1.09
CA HIS A 115 -8.92 -2.35 2.20
C HIS A 115 -9.40 -1.56 3.41
N ASN A 116 -10.54 -1.95 3.97
CA ASN A 116 -11.10 -1.37 5.19
C ASN A 116 -11.19 0.17 5.15
N ASP A 117 -11.71 0.73 4.05
CA ASP A 117 -11.66 2.17 3.80
C ASP A 117 -13.02 2.87 3.71
N ASP A 118 -14.12 2.16 3.46
CA ASP A 118 -15.42 2.81 3.22
C ASP A 118 -16.61 2.04 3.83
N PRO A 119 -16.98 2.31 5.10
CA PRO A 119 -16.22 3.06 6.11
C PRO A 119 -15.15 2.16 6.77
N PRO A 120 -14.08 2.74 7.36
CA PRO A 120 -13.13 1.96 8.13
C PRO A 120 -13.77 1.36 9.38
N ILE A 121 -13.52 0.07 9.60
CA ILE A 121 -13.92 -0.62 10.84
C ILE A 121 -12.72 -0.58 11.79
N PRO A 122 -12.85 -0.03 13.00
CA PRO A 122 -11.76 0.06 13.96
C PRO A 122 -11.08 -1.29 14.22
N GLY A 123 -9.75 -1.32 14.13
CA GLY A 123 -8.95 -2.51 14.43
C GLY A 123 -8.87 -3.56 13.33
N MET A 124 -9.59 -3.41 12.22
CA MET A 124 -9.59 -4.37 11.11
C MET A 124 -8.46 -4.15 10.10
N GLY A 125 -7.48 -3.34 10.43
CA GLY A 125 -6.31 -3.03 9.64
C GLY A 125 -6.37 -1.68 8.96
N SER A 126 -5.22 -1.02 8.89
CA SER A 126 -5.02 0.29 8.25
C SER A 126 -3.78 0.29 7.39
N ALA A 127 -3.66 1.28 6.50
CA ALA A 127 -2.48 1.52 5.71
C ALA A 127 -2.03 0.28 4.89
N ILE A 128 -2.96 -0.38 4.24
CA ILE A 128 -2.66 -1.46 3.30
C ILE A 128 -2.36 -0.83 1.94
N PHE A 129 -1.07 -0.76 1.61
CA PHE A 129 -0.55 -0.05 0.46
C PHE A 129 0.20 -0.96 -0.50
N LEU A 130 0.34 -0.50 -1.75
CA LEU A 130 1.45 -0.86 -2.63
C LEU A 130 2.59 0.10 -2.33
N HIS A 131 3.82 -0.39 -2.17
CA HIS A 131 5.00 0.47 -1.99
C HIS A 131 6.29 -0.18 -2.49
N LEU A 132 7.43 0.50 -2.30
CA LEU A 132 8.72 0.00 -2.75
C LEU A 132 9.26 -1.05 -1.78
N ALA A 133 9.73 -2.17 -2.33
CA ALA A 133 10.37 -3.23 -1.56
C ALA A 133 11.78 -2.80 -1.11
N ARG A 134 12.21 -3.33 0.04
CA ARG A 134 13.61 -3.31 0.45
C ARG A 134 14.41 -4.24 -0.46
N GLU A 135 15.73 -4.04 -0.54
CA GLU A 135 16.60 -4.85 -1.41
C GLU A 135 16.48 -6.36 -1.16
N ASP A 136 16.33 -6.76 0.10
CA ASP A 136 16.17 -8.16 0.51
C ASP A 136 14.72 -8.68 0.41
N TYR A 137 13.77 -7.84 0.01
CA TYR A 137 12.33 -8.14 0.00
C TYR A 137 11.84 -8.64 1.37
N SER A 138 12.39 -8.12 2.45
CA SER A 138 11.89 -8.41 3.79
C SER A 138 10.40 -8.12 3.90
N GLY A 139 9.69 -8.92 4.70
CA GLY A 139 8.23 -8.85 4.85
C GLY A 139 7.75 -7.51 5.39
N THR A 140 6.55 -7.14 5.00
CA THR A 140 5.87 -5.90 5.38
C THR A 140 4.99 -6.10 6.62
N GLU A 141 4.34 -5.04 7.07
CA GLU A 141 3.31 -5.11 8.12
C GLU A 141 1.91 -5.43 7.58
N GLY A 142 1.82 -5.81 6.30
CA GLY A 142 0.58 -6.18 5.60
C GLY A 142 0.46 -5.65 4.18
N CYS A 143 1.33 -4.75 3.78
CA CYS A 143 1.39 -4.17 2.44
C CYS A 143 1.92 -5.14 1.38
N VAL A 144 1.80 -4.73 0.12
CA VAL A 144 2.41 -5.40 -1.04
C VAL A 144 3.55 -4.50 -1.53
N ALA A 145 4.78 -5.01 -1.52
CA ALA A 145 5.95 -4.23 -1.91
C ALA A 145 6.66 -4.84 -3.13
N LEU A 146 7.05 -3.98 -4.08
CA LEU A 146 7.71 -4.36 -5.33
C LEU A 146 9.01 -3.55 -5.51
N ALA A 147 9.92 -4.08 -6.32
CA ALA A 147 11.03 -3.27 -6.82
C ALA A 147 10.52 -2.03 -7.56
N ARG A 148 11.31 -0.94 -7.56
CA ARG A 148 10.90 0.34 -8.14
C ARG A 148 10.43 0.20 -9.58
N GLU A 149 11.21 -0.45 -10.43
CA GLU A 149 10.87 -0.64 -11.84
C GLU A 149 9.57 -1.44 -12.04
N ASP A 150 9.31 -2.41 -11.19
CA ASP A 150 8.10 -3.23 -11.27
C ASP A 150 6.87 -2.48 -10.76
N LEU A 151 7.00 -1.70 -9.68
CA LEU A 151 5.91 -0.84 -9.19
C LEU A 151 5.57 0.26 -10.21
N GLU A 152 6.57 0.91 -10.77
CA GLU A 152 6.37 1.90 -11.84
C GLU A 152 5.68 1.29 -13.06
N ALA A 153 6.09 0.09 -13.49
CA ALA A 153 5.46 -0.63 -14.60
C ALA A 153 4.01 -1.03 -14.30
N LEU A 154 3.71 -1.46 -13.06
CA LEU A 154 2.35 -1.74 -12.62
C LEU A 154 1.48 -0.50 -12.68
N LEU A 155 1.93 0.61 -12.08
CA LEU A 155 1.16 1.84 -12.02
C LEU A 155 0.98 2.49 -13.38
N ALA A 156 1.95 2.35 -14.30
CA ALA A 156 1.83 2.84 -15.67
C ALA A 156 0.73 2.13 -16.47
N GLN A 157 0.39 0.90 -16.11
CA GLN A 157 -0.66 0.10 -16.76
C GLN A 157 -2.01 0.25 -16.06
N ALA A 158 -2.01 0.62 -14.77
CA ALA A 158 -3.21 0.63 -13.94
C ALA A 158 -4.11 1.85 -14.23
N GLY A 159 -5.41 1.62 -14.20
CA GLY A 159 -6.46 2.62 -14.26
C GLY A 159 -7.41 2.55 -13.05
N PRO A 160 -8.41 3.46 -12.98
CA PRO A 160 -9.28 3.65 -11.81
C PRO A 160 -10.07 2.41 -11.36
N GLU A 161 -10.31 1.45 -12.25
CA GLU A 161 -11.06 0.22 -11.94
C GLU A 161 -10.13 -0.97 -11.64
N ASP A 162 -8.81 -0.74 -11.68
CA ASP A 162 -7.85 -1.82 -11.52
C ASP A 162 -7.55 -2.11 -10.05
N ALA A 163 -7.18 -3.37 -9.76
CA ALA A 163 -7.07 -3.87 -8.40
C ALA A 163 -5.88 -4.80 -8.21
N ILE A 164 -5.44 -4.89 -6.96
CA ILE A 164 -4.55 -5.93 -6.48
C ILE A 164 -5.40 -7.05 -5.88
N GLU A 165 -5.21 -8.27 -6.35
CA GLU A 165 -5.70 -9.47 -5.70
C GLU A 165 -4.60 -10.06 -4.81
N ILE A 166 -4.87 -10.21 -3.53
CA ILE A 166 -4.02 -10.97 -2.60
C ILE A 166 -4.72 -12.31 -2.36
N SER A 167 -4.05 -13.41 -2.70
CA SER A 167 -4.62 -14.76 -2.60
C SER A 167 -4.01 -15.57 -1.46
N PHE A 168 -4.65 -16.68 -1.12
CA PHE A 168 -4.07 -17.72 -0.26
C PHE A 168 -2.98 -18.50 -0.99
#